data_3b5042638603fd273222ba0e448723f2
#
_entry.id   3b5042638603fd273222ba0e448723f2
#
_cell.length_a   1.000
_cell.length_b   1.000
_cell.length_c   1.000
_cell.angle_alpha   90.00
_cell.angle_beta   90.00
_cell.angle_gamma   90.00
#
_symmetry.space_group_name_H-M   'P 1'
#
loop_
_entity.id
_entity.type
_entity.pdbx_description
1 polymer ?
#
loop_
_entity_poly.entity_id
_entity_poly.type
_entity_poly.pdbx_seq_one_letter_code
_entity_poly.pdbx_strand_id
1 'polypeptide(L)'
;SYQESYAWVVKGRRKVKLPVPNIAVGDTVIVYPGDRIPVDGVVLSGKATVDQRALTGESLPVEKEAGASVYAATVIHDGKLYIRAS
;
A
#
# COMPACT_ATOMS: atom_id res chain seq x y z
N SER A 1 12.46 11.22 -18.22
CA SER A 1 11.05 11.24 -18.59
C SER A 1 10.18 10.83 -17.40
N TYR A 2 9.03 11.43 -17.31
CA TYR A 2 8.06 11.13 -16.28
C TYR A 2 7.43 9.75 -16.52
N GLN A 3 7.39 8.92 -15.48
CA GLN A 3 6.68 7.65 -15.52
C GLN A 3 5.58 7.68 -14.47
N GLU A 4 4.35 7.44 -14.91
CA GLU A 4 3.22 7.38 -14.03
C GLU A 4 3.23 6.06 -13.24
N SER A 5 2.98 6.15 -11.93
CA SER A 5 2.86 4.98 -11.07
C SER A 5 1.42 4.48 -11.06
N TYR A 6 1.25 3.17 -10.98
CA TYR A 6 -0.04 2.49 -10.97
C TYR A 6 -0.20 1.65 -9.72
N ALA A 7 -1.43 1.37 -9.37
CA ALA A 7 -1.77 0.50 -8.26
C ALA A 7 -2.97 -0.38 -8.61
N TRP A 8 -3.07 -1.52 -7.94
CA TRP A 8 -4.21 -2.41 -8.06
C TRP A 8 -5.29 -2.00 -7.07
N VAL A 9 -6.49 -1.76 -7.58
CA VAL A 9 -7.64 -1.31 -6.77
C VAL A 9 -8.79 -2.29 -6.97
N VAL A 10 -9.45 -2.66 -5.89
CA VAL A 10 -10.61 -3.55 -5.93
C VAL A 10 -11.84 -2.74 -6.31
N LYS A 11 -12.51 -3.16 -7.38
CA LYS A 11 -13.77 -2.59 -7.84
C LYS A 11 -14.81 -3.71 -7.93
N GLY A 12 -15.63 -3.85 -6.88
CA GLY A 12 -16.56 -4.96 -6.78
C GLY A 12 -15.80 -6.29 -6.63
N ARG A 13 -15.99 -7.21 -7.56
CA ARG A 13 -15.29 -8.51 -7.57
C ARG A 13 -14.04 -8.52 -8.44
N ARG A 14 -13.65 -7.37 -8.96
CA ARG A 14 -12.55 -7.25 -9.90
C ARG A 14 -11.45 -6.39 -9.29
N LYS A 15 -10.24 -6.63 -9.73
CA LYS A 15 -9.15 -5.70 -9.47
C LYS A 15 -8.78 -5.00 -10.77
N VAL A 16 -8.61 -3.71 -10.70
CA VAL A 16 -8.26 -2.87 -11.84
C VAL A 16 -6.98 -2.12 -11.53
N LYS A 17 -6.21 -1.87 -12.57
CA LYS A 17 -4.96 -1.11 -12.46
C LYS A 17 -5.27 0.35 -12.72
N LEU A 18 -5.04 1.19 -11.72
CA LEU A 18 -5.31 2.63 -11.82
C LEU A 18 -4.02 3.41 -11.64
N PRO A 19 -3.91 4.56 -12.32
CA PRO A 19 -2.88 5.55 -11.95
C PRO A 19 -3.07 5.96 -10.49
N VAL A 20 -1.96 6.09 -9.76
CA VAL A 20 -2.02 6.44 -8.33
C VAL A 20 -2.85 7.71 -8.07
N PRO A 21 -2.75 8.79 -8.87
CA PRO A 21 -3.60 9.97 -8.64
C PRO A 21 -5.11 9.72 -8.73
N ASN A 22 -5.51 8.60 -9.34
CA ASN A 22 -6.92 8.27 -9.50
C ASN A 22 -7.49 7.44 -8.34
N ILE A 23 -6.66 7.08 -7.37
CA ILE A 23 -7.13 6.38 -6.17
C ILE A 23 -7.92 7.37 -5.32
N ALA A 24 -9.15 6.99 -4.98
CA ALA A 24 -10.02 7.81 -4.13
C ALA A 24 -9.97 7.34 -2.68
N VAL A 25 -10.22 8.26 -1.76
CA VAL A 25 -10.42 7.93 -0.34
C VAL A 25 -11.50 6.85 -0.24
N GLY A 26 -11.23 5.82 0.54
CA GLY A 26 -12.13 4.68 0.69
C GLY A 26 -11.90 3.54 -0.27
N ASP A 27 -11.11 3.73 -1.32
CA ASP A 27 -10.75 2.65 -2.23
C ASP A 27 -9.94 1.57 -1.49
N THR A 28 -10.16 0.31 -1.91
CA THR A 28 -9.33 -0.81 -1.44
C THR A 28 -8.20 -1.02 -2.42
N VAL A 29 -6.98 -0.87 -1.93
CA VAL A 29 -5.75 -0.99 -2.73
C VAL A 29 -5.02 -2.26 -2.30
N ILE A 30 -4.57 -3.03 -3.28
CA ILE A 30 -3.77 -4.24 -3.04
C ILE A 30 -2.32 -3.89 -3.26
N VAL A 31 -1.47 -4.19 -2.27
CA VAL A 31 -0.04 -3.95 -2.36
C VAL A 31 0.71 -5.26 -2.17
N TYR A 32 1.56 -5.57 -3.12
CA TYR A 32 2.29 -6.83 -3.21
C TYR A 32 3.72 -6.69 -2.71
N PRO A 33 4.40 -7.83 -2.41
CA PRO A 33 5.80 -7.78 -2.00
C PRO A 33 6.66 -7.02 -3.01
N GLY A 34 7.51 -6.15 -2.51
CA GLY A 34 8.37 -5.31 -3.32
C GLY A 34 7.72 -4.01 -3.80
N ASP A 35 6.41 -3.89 -3.67
CA ASP A 35 5.71 -2.69 -4.09
C ASP A 35 5.85 -1.57 -3.07
N ARG A 36 5.88 -0.35 -3.59
CA ARG A 36 5.72 0.84 -2.77
C ARG A 36 4.23 1.01 -2.44
N ILE A 37 3.93 1.29 -1.18
CA ILE A 37 2.57 1.64 -0.77
C ILE A 37 2.25 3.00 -1.38
N PRO A 38 1.18 3.10 -2.20
CA PRO A 38 0.97 4.30 -3.02
C PRO A 38 0.27 5.43 -2.28
N VAL A 39 -0.44 5.13 -1.21
CA VAL A 39 -1.27 6.09 -0.48
C VAL A 39 -1.25 5.76 1.01
N ASP A 40 -1.53 6.75 1.83
CA ASP A 40 -1.79 6.50 3.25
C ASP A 40 -3.10 5.72 3.39
N GLY A 41 -3.19 4.90 4.41
CA GLY A 41 -4.40 4.12 4.64
C GLY A 41 -4.34 3.27 5.88
N VAL A 42 -5.32 2.36 5.98
CA VAL A 42 -5.45 1.41 7.08
C VAL A 42 -5.55 0.01 6.48
N VAL A 43 -4.82 -0.93 7.04
CA VAL A 43 -4.86 -2.32 6.59
C VAL A 43 -6.23 -2.92 6.88
N LEU A 44 -6.86 -3.47 5.84
CA LEU A 44 -8.13 -4.19 5.94
C LEU A 44 -7.88 -5.68 6.22
N SER A 45 -6.91 -6.26 5.52
CA SER A 45 -6.56 -7.68 5.67
C SER A 45 -5.16 -7.93 5.13
N GLY A 46 -4.64 -9.10 5.47
CA GLY A 46 -3.30 -9.50 5.12
C GLY A 46 -2.30 -9.20 6.22
N LYS A 47 -1.09 -9.67 6.00
CA LYS A 47 0.06 -9.44 6.87
C LYS A 47 1.27 -9.11 6.00
N ALA A 48 2.08 -8.17 6.46
CA ALA A 48 3.29 -7.81 5.75
C ALA A 48 4.32 -7.21 6.71
N THR A 49 5.58 -7.31 6.31
CA THR A 49 6.63 -6.49 6.89
C THR A 49 6.90 -5.33 5.93
N VAL A 50 6.99 -4.14 6.46
CA VAL A 50 7.07 -2.91 5.68
C VAL A 50 8.33 -2.14 6.05
N ASP A 51 9.09 -1.78 5.05
CA ASP A 51 10.23 -0.89 5.21
C ASP A 51 9.72 0.54 5.25
N GLN A 52 9.84 1.17 6.41
CA GLN A 52 9.42 2.55 6.64
C GLN A 52 10.60 3.52 6.70
N ARG A 53 11.76 3.12 6.18
CA ARG A 53 12.97 3.92 6.24
C ARG A 53 12.78 5.31 5.66
N ALA A 54 12.04 5.43 4.57
CA ALA A 54 11.77 6.72 3.93
C ALA A 54 11.00 7.68 4.83
N LEU A 55 10.26 7.13 5.81
CA LEU A 55 9.44 7.91 6.74
C LEU A 55 10.15 8.17 8.06
N THR A 56 10.79 7.14 8.62
CA THR A 56 11.30 7.17 10.01
C THR A 56 12.82 7.20 10.10
N GLY A 57 13.52 6.88 9.01
CA GLY A 57 14.96 6.69 9.03
C GLY A 57 15.41 5.34 9.60
N GLU A 58 14.48 4.54 10.13
CA GLU A 58 14.79 3.24 10.72
C GLU A 58 14.81 2.15 9.66
N SER A 59 15.86 1.33 9.67
CA SER A 59 16.03 0.27 8.68
C SER A 59 15.31 -1.04 9.03
N LEU A 60 14.89 -1.23 10.27
CA LEU A 60 14.19 -2.44 10.67
C LEU A 60 12.77 -2.43 10.12
N PRO A 61 12.36 -3.49 9.40
CA PRO A 61 10.99 -3.59 8.91
C PRO A 61 9.99 -3.66 10.07
N VAL A 62 8.80 -3.13 9.83
CA VAL A 62 7.72 -3.09 10.81
C VAL A 62 6.61 -4.04 10.35
N GLU A 63 6.10 -4.86 11.25
CA GLU A 63 4.98 -5.74 10.96
C GLU A 63 3.68 -4.94 10.91
N LYS A 64 2.87 -5.19 9.87
CA LYS A 64 1.56 -4.58 9.69
C LYS A 64 0.52 -5.67 9.47
N GLU A 65 -0.63 -5.50 10.12
CA GLU A 65 -1.79 -6.38 9.96
C GLU A 65 -3.07 -5.56 10.10
N ALA A 66 -4.23 -6.21 10.02
CA ALA A 66 -5.53 -5.54 10.02
C ALA A 66 -5.63 -4.50 11.13
N GLY A 67 -6.08 -3.30 10.78
CA GLY A 67 -6.22 -2.17 11.69
C GLY A 67 -5.00 -1.26 11.79
N ALA A 68 -3.85 -1.68 11.28
CA ALA A 68 -2.64 -0.87 11.34
C ALA A 68 -2.68 0.25 10.30
N SER A 69 -2.13 1.40 10.66
CA SER A 69 -1.91 2.49 9.71
C SER A 69 -0.71 2.20 8.83
N VAL A 70 -0.83 2.52 7.56
CA VAL A 70 0.26 2.44 6.58
C VAL A 70 0.42 3.78 5.88
N TYR A 71 1.60 4.01 5.33
CA TYR A 71 1.99 5.32 4.84
C TYR A 71 2.56 5.24 3.43
N ALA A 72 2.19 6.22 2.61
CA ALA A 72 2.70 6.34 1.25
C ALA A 72 4.23 6.38 1.23
N ALA A 73 4.82 5.86 0.17
CA ALA A 73 6.26 5.82 -0.09
C ALA A 73 7.04 4.80 0.76
N THR A 74 6.39 4.10 1.69
CA THR A 74 6.99 2.94 2.35
C THR A 74 6.87 1.72 1.43
N VAL A 75 7.66 0.70 1.66
CA VAL A 75 7.79 -0.44 0.72
C VAL A 75 7.49 -1.74 1.44
N ILE A 76 6.65 -2.58 0.84
CA ILE A 76 6.43 -3.92 1.36
C ILE A 76 7.67 -4.76 1.09
N HIS A 77 8.27 -5.24 2.18
CA HIS A 77 9.40 -6.16 2.14
C HIS A 77 8.91 -7.58 1.91
N ASP A 78 7.87 -7.98 2.65
CA ASP A 78 7.38 -9.35 2.68
C ASP A 78 5.87 -9.31 2.92
N GLY A 79 5.13 -10.25 2.30
CA GLY A 79 3.68 -10.34 2.47
C GLY A 79 2.91 -9.45 1.50
N LYS A 80 1.59 -9.43 1.69
CA LYS A 80 0.64 -8.70 0.85
C LYS A 80 -0.42 -8.05 1.73
N LEU A 81 -0.80 -6.83 1.41
CA LEU A 81 -1.79 -6.08 2.16
C LEU A 81 -2.95 -5.63 1.26
N TYR A 82 -4.14 -5.67 1.82
CA TYR A 82 -5.30 -4.94 1.32
C TYR A 82 -5.47 -3.74 2.22
N ILE A 83 -5.38 -2.54 1.68
CA ILE A 83 -5.49 -1.31 2.46
C ILE A 83 -6.66 -0.47 1.98
N ARG A 84 -7.30 0.24 2.92
CA ARG A 84 -8.30 1.25 2.59
C ARG A 84 -7.61 2.60 2.56
N ALA A 85 -7.67 3.28 1.41
CA ALA A 85 -7.09 4.60 1.23
C ALA A 85 -7.78 5.62 2.14
N SER A 86 -6.98 6.44 2.79
CA SER A 86 -7.49 7.50 3.65
C SER A 86 -7.10 8.89 3.16
#